data_91213acea13980fe38405b2cca8102ea
#
_entry.id   91213acea13980fe38405b2cca8102ea
#
_cell.length_a   1.000
_cell.length_b   1.000
_cell.length_c   1.000
_cell.angle_alpha   90.00
_cell.angle_beta   90.00
_cell.angle_gamma   90.00
#
_symmetry.space_group_name_H-M   'P 1'
#
loop_
_entity.id
_entity.type
_entity.pdbx_description
1 polymer ?
#
loop_
_entity_poly.entity_id
_entity_poly.type
_entity_poly.pdbx_seq_one_letter_code
_entity_poly.pdbx_strand_id
1 'polypeptide(L)'
;MKDLIGREISAVAFVRDYVEFHFDGPVLRSRVDPQVAVGEAVYCFPKPGSRDALCLVIGTTVQSLNLDDSRHLEFTTSNGCRVRLPLGAGGVLNFRADQVLQVG
;
A
#
# COMPACT_ATOMS: atom_id res chain seq x y z
N MET A 1 4.12 -11.47 5.35
CA MET A 1 3.83 -10.04 5.34
C MET A 1 4.85 -9.18 6.07
N LYS A 2 5.41 -9.69 7.14
CA LYS A 2 6.48 -8.98 7.86
C LYS A 2 7.70 -8.69 7.01
N ASP A 3 7.88 -9.44 5.95
CA ASP A 3 9.03 -9.28 5.06
C ASP A 3 9.04 -7.95 4.32
N LEU A 4 7.97 -7.18 4.36
CA LEU A 4 7.93 -5.88 3.74
C LEU A 4 8.60 -4.80 4.58
N ILE A 5 8.70 -5.01 5.89
CA ILE A 5 9.32 -4.03 6.79
C ILE A 5 10.80 -3.92 6.46
N GLY A 6 11.27 -2.69 6.30
CA GLY A 6 12.65 -2.41 5.93
C GLY A 6 12.93 -2.40 4.43
N ARG A 7 11.97 -2.81 3.61
CA ARG A 7 12.16 -2.78 2.17
C ARG A 7 11.86 -1.40 1.61
N GLU A 8 12.57 -1.06 0.55
CA GLU A 8 12.34 0.18 -0.17
C GLU A 8 11.16 0.02 -1.12
N ILE A 9 10.32 1.03 -1.18
CA ILE A 9 9.24 1.08 -2.15
C ILE A 9 9.82 1.59 -3.45
N SER A 10 9.90 0.71 -4.44
CA SER A 10 10.55 1.02 -5.71
C SER A 10 9.59 1.58 -6.77
N ALA A 11 8.29 1.31 -6.62
CA ALA A 11 7.31 1.77 -7.60
C ALA A 11 5.91 1.73 -7.03
N VAL A 12 5.06 2.59 -7.59
CA VAL A 12 3.61 2.53 -7.41
C VAL A 12 3.02 2.49 -8.80
N ALA A 13 2.25 1.46 -9.12
CA ALA A 13 1.67 1.28 -10.44
C ALA A 13 0.15 1.41 -10.37
N PHE A 14 -0.39 2.31 -11.19
CA PHE A 14 -1.83 2.51 -11.29
C PHE A 14 -2.33 1.76 -12.52
N VAL A 15 -3.02 0.67 -12.28
CA VAL A 15 -3.58 -0.17 -13.33
C VAL A 15 -5.10 -0.05 -13.28
N ARG A 16 -5.76 -0.32 -14.37
CA ARG A 16 -7.20 -0.11 -14.50
C ARG A 16 -8.01 -0.62 -13.30
N ASP A 17 -7.69 -1.84 -12.84
CA ASP A 17 -8.50 -2.52 -11.84
C ASP A 17 -7.82 -2.60 -10.47
N TYR A 18 -6.60 -2.08 -10.32
CA TYR A 18 -5.87 -2.18 -9.07
C TYR A 18 -4.70 -1.20 -9.02
N VAL A 19 -4.16 -1.02 -7.82
CA VAL A 19 -2.93 -0.26 -7.58
C VAL A 19 -1.92 -1.23 -7.00
N GLU A 20 -0.69 -1.19 -7.50
CA GLU A 20 0.39 -2.04 -6.98
C GLU A 20 1.45 -1.21 -6.31
N PHE A 21 1.91 -1.70 -5.16
CA PHE A 21 3.07 -1.17 -4.46
C PHE A 21 4.19 -2.20 -4.58
N HIS A 22 5.32 -1.80 -5.15
CA HIS A 22 6.46 -2.68 -5.35
C HIS A 22 7.50 -2.41 -4.27
N PHE A 23 7.90 -3.47 -3.55
CA PHE A 23 8.80 -3.38 -2.41
C PHE A 23 10.15 -4.03 -2.72
N ASP A 24 10.72 -3.69 -3.87
CA ASP A 24 12.00 -4.22 -4.30
C ASP A 24 12.00 -5.76 -4.28
N GLY A 25 11.03 -6.34 -4.97
CA GLY A 25 10.78 -7.78 -5.02
C GLY A 25 9.33 -8.09 -4.78
N PRO A 26 8.87 -8.13 -3.52
CA PRO A 26 7.46 -8.39 -3.23
C PRO A 26 6.56 -7.28 -3.78
N VAL A 27 5.33 -7.66 -4.13
CA VAL A 27 4.33 -6.73 -4.68
C VAL A 27 3.07 -6.85 -3.85
N LEU A 28 2.52 -5.71 -3.45
CA LEU A 28 1.22 -5.63 -2.82
C LEU A 28 0.25 -5.06 -3.84
N ARG A 29 -0.69 -5.88 -4.28
CA ARG A 29 -1.71 -5.48 -5.26
C ARG A 29 -3.00 -5.20 -4.53
N SER A 30 -3.50 -3.99 -4.66
CA SER A 30 -4.74 -3.59 -4.02
C SER A 30 -5.84 -3.40 -5.05
N ARG A 31 -6.92 -4.15 -4.90
CA ARG A 31 -8.14 -3.93 -5.69
C ARG A 31 -9.11 -2.99 -5.00
N VAL A 32 -8.80 -2.63 -3.76
CA VAL A 32 -9.56 -1.61 -3.04
C VAL A 32 -8.83 -0.29 -3.19
N ASP A 33 -9.57 0.81 -3.12
CA ASP A 33 -9.00 2.13 -3.29
C ASP A 33 -8.15 2.51 -2.10
N PRO A 34 -6.83 2.69 -2.28
CA PRO A 34 -5.97 3.05 -1.16
C PRO A 34 -6.17 4.50 -0.73
N GLN A 35 -5.85 4.73 0.53
CA GLN A 35 -5.79 6.07 1.10
C GLN A 35 -4.36 6.33 1.55
N VAL A 36 -3.93 7.57 1.46
CA VAL A 36 -2.60 7.96 1.97
C VAL A 36 -2.74 9.22 2.79
N ALA A 37 -2.16 9.19 3.99
CA ALA A 37 -2.06 10.35 4.86
C ALA A 37 -0.66 10.94 4.72
N VAL A 38 -0.61 12.23 4.42
CA VAL A 38 0.62 12.99 4.30
C VAL A 38 0.51 14.17 5.25
N GLY A 39 1.18 14.10 6.40
CA GLY A 39 0.96 15.06 7.47
C GLY A 39 -0.47 14.95 7.96
N GLU A 40 -1.20 16.07 7.93
CA GLU A 40 -2.60 16.10 8.36
C GLU A 40 -3.59 15.90 7.21
N ALA A 41 -3.08 15.84 5.97
CA ALA A 41 -3.94 15.68 4.80
C ALA A 41 -4.13 14.19 4.49
N VAL A 42 -5.34 13.82 4.10
CA VAL A 42 -5.67 12.46 3.68
C VAL A 42 -6.18 12.52 2.24
N TYR A 43 -5.60 11.68 1.40
CA TYR A 43 -5.96 11.59 -0.01
C TYR A 43 -6.53 10.22 -0.28
N CYS A 44 -7.71 10.18 -0.89
CA CYS A 44 -8.40 8.94 -1.20
C CYS A 44 -8.37 8.70 -2.71
N PHE A 45 -7.73 7.62 -3.11
CA PHE A 45 -7.69 7.24 -4.52
C PHE A 45 -9.11 6.87 -4.99
N PRO A 46 -9.56 7.25 -6.18
CA PRO A 46 -8.83 7.94 -7.25
C PRO A 46 -9.08 9.46 -7.33
N LYS A 47 -9.46 10.08 -6.24
CA LYS A 47 -9.79 11.51 -6.21
C LYS A 47 -8.58 12.37 -6.56
N PRO A 48 -8.81 13.62 -6.99
CA PRO A 48 -7.72 14.52 -7.38
C PRO A 48 -6.64 14.64 -6.31
N GLY A 49 -5.38 14.61 -6.74
CA GLY A 49 -4.23 14.69 -5.85
C GLY A 49 -3.79 13.37 -5.25
N SER A 50 -4.62 12.33 -5.32
CA SER A 50 -4.30 11.06 -4.67
C SER A 50 -3.15 10.33 -5.33
N ARG A 51 -3.05 10.39 -6.66
CA ARG A 51 -1.95 9.72 -7.36
C ARG A 51 -0.61 10.34 -7.02
N ASP A 52 -0.55 11.66 -7.01
CA ASP A 52 0.68 12.36 -6.62
C ASP A 52 1.04 12.05 -5.17
N ALA A 53 0.05 12.03 -4.27
CA ALA A 53 0.29 11.74 -2.87
C ALA A 53 0.79 10.30 -2.69
N LEU A 54 0.21 9.33 -3.39
CA LEU A 54 0.66 7.95 -3.33
C LEU A 54 2.08 7.80 -3.86
N CYS A 55 2.47 8.58 -4.87
CA CYS A 55 3.82 8.51 -5.41
C CYS A 55 4.88 9.04 -4.44
N LEU A 56 4.49 9.76 -3.39
CA LEU A 56 5.45 10.25 -2.40
C LEU A 56 6.13 9.11 -1.64
N VAL A 57 5.55 7.91 -1.63
CA VAL A 57 6.15 6.78 -0.93
C VAL A 57 7.28 6.13 -1.75
N ILE A 58 7.40 6.43 -3.04
CA ILE A 58 8.46 5.86 -3.88
C ILE A 58 9.81 6.36 -3.37
N GLY A 59 10.73 5.43 -3.18
CA GLY A 59 12.07 5.74 -2.67
C GLY A 59 12.17 5.75 -1.16
N THR A 60 11.07 5.47 -0.46
CA THR A 60 11.07 5.38 1.00
C THR A 60 11.10 3.92 1.44
N THR A 61 11.37 3.69 2.72
CA THR A 61 11.35 2.34 3.28
C THR A 61 10.14 2.16 4.17
N VAL A 62 9.64 0.94 4.21
CA VAL A 62 8.52 0.57 5.08
C VAL A 62 9.02 0.49 6.51
N GLN A 63 8.45 1.29 7.40
CA GLN A 63 8.81 1.30 8.81
C GLN A 63 7.92 0.41 9.66
N SER A 64 6.64 0.35 9.32
CA SER A 64 5.70 -0.50 10.04
C SER A 64 4.63 -1.03 9.11
N LEU A 65 4.08 -2.16 9.48
CA LEU A 65 3.00 -2.81 8.75
C LEU A 65 2.04 -3.35 9.78
N ASN A 66 0.78 -2.95 9.70
CA ASN A 66 -0.21 -3.31 10.68
C ASN A 66 -1.51 -3.74 10.00
N LEU A 67 -2.07 -4.85 10.50
CA LEU A 67 -3.37 -5.33 10.08
C LEU A 67 -4.34 -5.07 11.22
N ASP A 68 -5.13 -4.00 11.08
CA ASP A 68 -6.02 -3.52 12.14
C ASP A 68 -7.35 -4.25 12.08
N ASP A 69 -7.59 -5.14 13.05
CA ASP A 69 -8.84 -5.89 13.22
C ASP A 69 -9.34 -6.54 11.94
N SER A 70 -8.42 -6.89 11.04
CA SER A 70 -8.76 -7.43 9.72
C SER A 70 -9.59 -6.47 8.87
N ARG A 71 -9.65 -5.18 9.23
CA ARG A 71 -10.40 -4.16 8.49
C ARG A 71 -9.54 -3.32 7.58
N HIS A 72 -8.32 -3.06 8.01
CA HIS A 72 -7.39 -2.21 7.28
C HIS A 72 -6.02 -2.82 7.29
N LEU A 73 -5.36 -2.78 6.16
CA LEU A 73 -3.93 -3.00 6.09
C LEU A 73 -3.28 -1.63 5.99
N GLU A 74 -2.36 -1.33 6.90
CA GLU A 74 -1.74 -0.02 6.96
C GLU A 74 -0.24 -0.16 7.04
N PHE A 75 0.49 0.60 6.23
CA PHE A 75 1.93 0.67 6.39
C PHE A 75 2.38 2.12 6.44
N THR A 76 3.44 2.35 7.21
CA THR A 76 4.05 3.66 7.33
C THR A 76 5.41 3.66 6.66
N THR A 77 5.82 4.81 6.20
CA THR A 77 7.04 4.98 5.44
C THR A 77 8.02 5.89 6.16
N SER A 78 9.28 5.83 5.72
CA SER A 78 10.37 6.60 6.35
C SER A 78 10.20 8.11 6.22
N ASN A 79 9.39 8.57 5.26
CA ASN A 79 9.12 10.01 5.13
C ASN A 79 7.83 10.45 5.84
N GLY A 80 7.25 9.58 6.67
CA GLY A 80 6.09 9.92 7.47
C GLY A 80 4.73 9.72 6.80
N CYS A 81 4.69 9.15 5.61
CA CYS A 81 3.41 8.83 4.97
C CYS A 81 2.81 7.56 5.59
N ARG A 82 1.49 7.49 5.53
CA ARG A 82 0.75 6.32 6.01
C ARG A 82 -0.22 5.90 4.93
N VAL A 83 -0.02 4.69 4.41
CA VAL A 83 -0.90 4.12 3.38
C VAL A 83 -1.85 3.15 4.04
N ARG A 84 -3.14 3.32 3.76
CA ARG A 84 -4.19 2.49 4.33
C ARG A 84 -5.00 1.86 3.22
N LEU A 85 -5.17 0.54 3.32
CA LEU A 85 -5.96 -0.24 2.38
C LEU A 85 -7.14 -0.82 3.14
N PRO A 86 -8.36 -0.32 2.91
CA PRO A 86 -9.52 -0.90 3.58
C PRO A 86 -9.79 -2.30 3.05
N LEU A 87 -9.87 -3.26 3.95
CA LEU A 87 -10.10 -4.65 3.59
C LEU A 87 -11.59 -4.90 3.52
N GLY A 88 -12.04 -5.39 2.38
CA GLY A 88 -13.42 -5.84 2.25
C GLY A 88 -13.58 -7.26 2.77
N ALA A 89 -14.67 -7.91 2.38
CA ALA A 89 -14.96 -9.27 2.79
C ALA A 89 -13.87 -10.27 2.33
N GLY A 90 -13.14 -9.94 1.26
CA GLY A 90 -12.09 -10.81 0.73
C GLY A 90 -10.81 -10.84 1.56
N GLY A 91 -10.57 -9.82 2.37
CA GLY A 91 -9.35 -9.73 3.18
C GLY A 91 -8.07 -9.70 2.35
N VAL A 92 -7.01 -10.26 2.89
CA VAL A 92 -5.71 -10.34 2.25
C VAL A 92 -5.48 -11.74 1.73
N LEU A 93 -5.10 -11.85 0.45
CA LEU A 93 -4.79 -13.12 -0.19
C LEU A 93 -3.29 -13.17 -0.49
N ASN A 94 -2.65 -14.27 -0.12
CA ASN A 94 -1.22 -14.47 -0.36
C ASN A 94 -1.02 -15.30 -1.62
N PHE A 95 -0.18 -14.81 -2.53
CA PHE A 95 0.23 -15.54 -3.71
C PHE A 95 1.71 -15.89 -3.55
N ARG A 96 1.98 -17.17 -3.37
CA ARG A 96 3.33 -17.63 -3.01
C ARG A 96 4.32 -17.60 -4.15
N ALA A 97 3.86 -17.91 -5.36
CA ALA A 97 4.79 -18.11 -6.48
C ALA A 97 5.53 -16.82 -6.85
N ASP A 98 4.83 -15.68 -6.81
CA ASP A 98 5.38 -14.41 -7.30
C ASP A 98 5.60 -13.41 -6.18
N GLN A 99 5.48 -13.82 -4.95
CA GLN A 99 5.56 -12.92 -3.80
C GLN A 99 4.56 -11.76 -3.93
N VAL A 100 3.39 -12.06 -4.44
CA VAL A 100 2.33 -11.06 -4.59
C VAL A 100 1.32 -11.25 -3.47
N LEU A 101 1.04 -10.15 -2.76
CA LEU A 101 -0.04 -10.07 -1.79
C LEU A 101 -1.18 -9.32 -2.46
N GLN A 102 -2.38 -9.85 -2.38
CA GLN A 102 -3.53 -9.18 -2.95
C GLN A 102 -4.52 -8.79 -1.86
N VAL A 103 -4.99 -7.55 -1.93
CA VAL A 103 -6.01 -6.98 -1.06
C VAL A 103 -7.27 -6.74 -1.87
N GLY A 104 -8.36 -7.27 -1.38
CA GLY A 104 -9.67 -7.08 -2.03
C GLY A 104 -10.14 -8.19 -2.94
#